data_ae5d408abbd3dc1c6474dd99a8089ed8
#
_entry.id   ae5d408abbd3dc1c6474dd99a8089ed8
#
_cell.length_a   1.000
_cell.length_b   1.000
_cell.length_c   1.000
_cell.angle_alpha   90.00
_cell.angle_beta   90.00
_cell.angle_gamma   90.00
#
_symmetry.space_group_name_H-M   'P 1'
#
loop_
_entity.id
_entity.type
_entity.pdbx_description
1 polymer ?
#
loop_
_entity_poly.entity_id
_entity_poly.type
_entity_poly.pdbx_seq_one_letter_code
_entity_poly.pdbx_strand_id
1 'polypeptide(L)'
;MAKARAAPSPRQTGSSRLGGLQKKLPETLKAIARQFPQGTRFRLLFQDEGRFGRISDGRSCWAPLPLRPTIGSQIVREYIYAYVAVCPQDGQMSSLILPWVDAKLMSVFLAQTAAQFPDEHCVMILDGAGWHKAHDLVVPSNMTLVPLPPYSPELNPAEHVWDYIRENDMRNLVFPDLDKVMDAVETSLHHLHGSPDLLRSMTAFPWIIESVA
;
A
#
# COMPACT_ATOMS: atom_id res chain seq x y z
N MET A 1 16.25 -43.43 0.14
CA MET A 1 15.18 -42.93 -0.75
C MET A 1 14.38 -41.88 -0.01
N ALA A 2 14.61 -40.60 -0.27
CA ALA A 2 13.87 -39.51 0.37
C ALA A 2 12.64 -39.18 -0.49
N LYS A 3 11.45 -39.23 0.12
CA LYS A 3 10.19 -38.80 -0.51
C LYS A 3 10.21 -37.29 -0.73
N ALA A 4 10.23 -36.87 -1.98
CA ALA A 4 9.96 -35.48 -2.33
C ALA A 4 8.53 -35.10 -1.91
N ARG A 5 8.40 -34.05 -1.07
CA ARG A 5 7.11 -33.43 -0.78
C ARG A 5 6.65 -32.69 -2.03
N ALA A 6 5.50 -33.05 -2.56
CA ALA A 6 4.85 -32.31 -3.62
C ALA A 6 4.57 -30.87 -3.16
N ALA A 7 4.93 -29.90 -4.01
CA ALA A 7 4.56 -28.51 -3.82
C ALA A 7 3.02 -28.38 -3.84
N PRO A 8 2.42 -27.54 -2.98
CA PRO A 8 0.99 -27.29 -3.03
C PRO A 8 0.64 -26.65 -4.38
N SER A 9 -0.40 -27.18 -5.03
CA SER A 9 -0.96 -26.62 -6.26
C SER A 9 -1.37 -25.15 -6.04
N PRO A 10 -1.20 -24.28 -7.04
CA PRO A 10 -1.63 -22.89 -6.94
C PRO A 10 -3.15 -22.84 -6.69
N ARG A 11 -3.55 -22.16 -5.62
CA ARG A 11 -4.96 -21.95 -5.30
C ARG A 11 -5.63 -21.11 -6.38
N GLN A 12 -6.55 -21.70 -7.13
CA GLN A 12 -7.46 -21.02 -8.06
C GLN A 12 -8.46 -20.15 -7.26
N THR A 13 -8.08 -18.96 -6.83
CA THR A 13 -8.98 -18.09 -6.06
C THR A 13 -8.97 -16.62 -6.48
N GLY A 14 -8.11 -16.21 -7.42
CA GLY A 14 -8.01 -14.79 -7.83
C GLY A 14 -9.16 -14.29 -8.71
N SER A 15 -9.61 -15.05 -9.71
CA SER A 15 -10.49 -14.52 -10.77
C SER A 15 -11.94 -14.24 -10.32
N SER A 16 -12.50 -15.01 -9.38
CA SER A 16 -13.88 -14.79 -8.92
C SER A 16 -14.02 -13.62 -7.95
N ARG A 17 -12.96 -13.29 -7.19
CA ARG A 17 -12.92 -12.17 -6.23
C ARG A 17 -12.65 -10.84 -6.91
N LEU A 18 -11.76 -10.81 -7.90
CA LEU A 18 -11.56 -9.67 -8.80
C LEU A 18 -12.89 -9.19 -9.39
N GLY A 19 -13.67 -10.09 -9.99
CA GLY A 19 -14.98 -9.76 -10.55
C GLY A 19 -16.00 -9.24 -9.53
N GLY A 20 -15.85 -9.57 -8.25
CA GLY A 20 -16.76 -9.12 -7.19
C GLY A 20 -16.56 -7.66 -6.79
N LEU A 21 -15.32 -7.22 -6.52
CA LEU A 21 -15.04 -5.82 -6.15
C LEU A 21 -15.15 -4.89 -7.35
N GLN A 22 -14.60 -5.27 -8.50
CA GLN A 22 -14.69 -4.49 -9.74
C GLN A 22 -16.13 -4.10 -10.08
N LYS A 23 -17.08 -5.02 -9.89
CA LYS A 23 -18.50 -4.76 -10.12
C LYS A 23 -19.18 -3.93 -9.01
N LYS A 24 -18.73 -4.08 -7.76
CA LYS A 24 -19.34 -3.44 -6.60
C LYS A 24 -18.77 -2.05 -6.31
N LEU A 25 -17.53 -1.77 -6.68
CA LEU A 25 -16.91 -0.49 -6.36
C LEU A 25 -17.68 0.70 -6.92
N PRO A 26 -18.08 0.74 -8.21
CA PRO A 26 -18.87 1.85 -8.75
C PRO A 26 -20.20 2.06 -7.99
N GLU A 27 -20.88 0.98 -7.61
CA GLU A 27 -22.13 1.05 -6.85
C GLU A 27 -21.90 1.57 -5.43
N THR A 28 -20.80 1.13 -4.79
CA THR A 28 -20.40 1.60 -3.45
C THR A 28 -20.06 3.08 -3.48
N LEU A 29 -19.27 3.54 -4.46
CA LEU A 29 -18.94 4.96 -4.61
C LEU A 29 -20.20 5.81 -4.86
N LYS A 30 -21.11 5.35 -5.72
CA LYS A 30 -22.39 6.02 -5.95
C LYS A 30 -23.27 6.06 -4.69
N ALA A 31 -23.30 5.00 -3.90
CA ALA A 31 -24.04 4.95 -2.64
C ALA A 31 -23.46 5.92 -1.59
N ILE A 32 -22.14 6.05 -1.52
CA ILE A 32 -21.46 7.03 -0.68
C ILE A 32 -21.79 8.45 -1.19
N ALA A 33 -21.61 8.72 -2.48
CA ALA A 33 -21.82 10.05 -3.05
C ALA A 33 -23.27 10.58 -2.82
N ARG A 34 -24.28 9.70 -2.81
CA ARG A 34 -25.67 10.06 -2.52
C ARG A 34 -25.92 10.58 -1.09
N GLN A 35 -24.98 10.34 -0.17
CA GLN A 35 -25.08 10.78 1.24
C GLN A 35 -24.59 12.22 1.44
N PHE A 36 -23.99 12.83 0.40
CA PHE A 36 -23.38 14.15 0.46
C PHE A 36 -24.10 15.14 -0.47
N PRO A 37 -23.98 16.45 -0.21
CA PRO A 37 -24.53 17.48 -1.08
C PRO A 37 -24.03 17.38 -2.52
N GLN A 38 -24.88 17.78 -3.46
CA GLN A 38 -24.48 17.86 -4.86
C GLN A 38 -23.30 18.83 -5.04
N GLY A 39 -22.29 18.42 -5.80
CA GLY A 39 -21.06 19.20 -6.00
C GLY A 39 -19.94 18.87 -5.01
N THR A 40 -20.15 17.98 -4.05
CA THR A 40 -19.07 17.48 -3.21
C THR A 40 -17.98 16.82 -4.07
N ARG A 41 -16.73 17.26 -3.90
CA ARG A 41 -15.58 16.62 -4.56
C ARG A 41 -15.15 15.40 -3.78
N PHE A 42 -14.97 14.29 -4.48
CA PHE A 42 -14.52 13.02 -3.90
C PHE A 42 -13.12 12.67 -4.37
N ARG A 43 -12.32 12.13 -3.46
CA ARG A 43 -11.01 11.56 -3.72
C ARG A 43 -11.00 10.08 -3.35
N LEU A 44 -10.68 9.22 -4.31
CA LEU A 44 -10.54 7.79 -4.07
C LEU A 44 -9.08 7.48 -3.70
N LEU A 45 -8.86 6.94 -2.51
CA LEU A 45 -7.56 6.57 -1.99
C LEU A 45 -7.51 5.07 -1.72
N PHE A 46 -6.36 4.46 -1.98
CA PHE A 46 -6.05 3.10 -1.59
C PHE A 46 -4.93 3.13 -0.56
N GLN A 47 -5.19 2.54 0.59
CA GLN A 47 -4.30 2.57 1.75
C GLN A 47 -3.71 1.19 2.01
N ASP A 48 -2.45 1.18 2.48
CA ASP A 48 -1.75 -0.01 2.95
C ASP A 48 -0.60 0.33 3.91
N GLU A 49 -0.10 -0.67 4.66
CA GLU A 49 1.07 -0.57 5.52
C GLU A 49 2.20 -1.49 5.06
N GLY A 50 3.35 -0.89 4.75
CA GLY A 50 4.58 -1.60 4.45
C GLY A 50 5.48 -1.74 5.67
N ARG A 51 5.92 -2.96 5.99
CA ARG A 51 6.93 -3.21 7.01
C ARG A 51 8.32 -3.24 6.39
N PHE A 52 9.24 -2.43 6.92
CA PHE A 52 10.63 -2.35 6.51
C PHE A 52 11.56 -2.58 7.70
N GLY A 53 12.69 -3.23 7.48
CA GLY A 53 13.58 -3.55 8.61
C GLY A 53 14.92 -4.10 8.19
N ARG A 54 15.64 -4.66 9.17
CA ARG A 54 17.02 -5.11 9.04
C ARG A 54 17.15 -6.61 8.76
N ILE A 55 16.11 -7.21 8.15
CA ILE A 55 16.23 -8.56 7.55
C ILE A 55 16.54 -8.37 6.08
N SER A 56 17.71 -8.89 5.66
CA SER A 56 18.13 -8.78 4.26
C SER A 56 17.17 -9.52 3.34
N ASP A 57 16.72 -8.84 2.28
CA ASP A 57 15.94 -9.41 1.18
C ASP A 57 16.84 -9.58 -0.04
N GLY A 58 17.38 -10.80 -0.18
CA GLY A 58 18.27 -11.13 -1.29
C GLY A 58 17.51 -11.30 -2.60
N ARG A 59 17.72 -10.39 -3.54
CA ARG A 59 17.09 -10.37 -4.86
C ARG A 59 18.10 -10.69 -5.96
N SER A 60 17.64 -11.37 -7.02
CA SER A 60 18.44 -11.62 -8.21
C SER A 60 18.87 -10.31 -8.87
N CYS A 61 20.12 -10.24 -9.34
CA CYS A 61 20.63 -9.10 -10.07
C CYS A 61 21.39 -9.56 -11.33
N TRP A 62 21.47 -8.67 -12.31
CA TRP A 62 22.27 -8.89 -13.50
C TRP A 62 23.74 -8.61 -13.20
N ALA A 63 24.65 -9.49 -13.67
CA ALA A 63 26.09 -9.30 -13.60
C ALA A 63 26.75 -9.81 -14.87
N PRO A 64 27.89 -9.21 -15.28
CA PRO A 64 28.68 -9.73 -16.41
C PRO A 64 29.21 -11.12 -16.10
N LEU A 65 29.21 -12.02 -17.08
CA LEU A 65 29.87 -13.30 -16.95
C LEU A 65 31.40 -13.10 -16.85
N PRO A 66 32.12 -13.88 -15.99
CA PRO A 66 31.65 -14.96 -15.11
C PRO A 66 31.35 -14.53 -13.67
N LEU A 67 31.12 -13.25 -13.40
CA LEU A 67 30.93 -12.71 -12.08
C LEU A 67 29.68 -13.29 -11.42
N ARG A 68 29.80 -13.73 -10.16
CA ARG A 68 28.69 -14.10 -9.30
C ARG A 68 28.64 -13.09 -8.17
N PRO A 69 27.69 -12.14 -8.20
CA PRO A 69 27.53 -11.15 -7.12
C PRO A 69 27.29 -11.84 -5.78
N THR A 70 27.97 -11.37 -4.76
CA THR A 70 27.70 -11.75 -3.37
C THR A 70 27.11 -10.56 -2.65
N ILE A 71 26.08 -10.79 -1.86
CA ILE A 71 25.41 -9.77 -1.04
C ILE A 71 25.58 -10.12 0.44
N GLY A 72 25.65 -9.09 1.28
CA GLY A 72 25.58 -9.27 2.72
C GLY A 72 24.21 -9.85 3.12
N SER A 73 24.22 -10.66 4.18
CA SER A 73 22.97 -11.18 4.76
C SER A 73 22.94 -10.92 6.25
N GLN A 74 21.85 -10.39 6.76
CA GLN A 74 21.62 -10.24 8.19
C GLN A 74 20.18 -10.59 8.54
N ILE A 75 19.97 -11.01 9.81
CA ILE A 75 18.67 -11.34 10.36
C ILE A 75 18.54 -10.60 11.70
N VAL A 76 18.29 -9.30 11.61
CA VAL A 76 18.01 -8.45 12.78
C VAL A 76 16.54 -8.09 12.75
N ARG A 77 15.80 -8.43 13.81
CA ARG A 77 14.35 -8.25 13.89
C ARG A 77 13.98 -6.87 14.44
N GLU A 78 14.36 -5.84 13.71
CA GLU A 78 14.03 -4.44 13.98
C GLU A 78 13.27 -3.91 12.76
N TYR A 79 12.17 -3.20 12.98
CA TYR A 79 11.26 -2.77 11.93
C TYR A 79 10.71 -1.39 12.19
N ILE A 80 10.42 -0.67 11.10
CA ILE A 80 9.53 0.46 11.00
C ILE A 80 8.36 0.11 10.09
N TYR A 81 7.31 0.91 10.14
CA TYR A 81 6.14 0.75 9.28
C TYR A 81 5.89 2.04 8.51
N ALA A 82 5.78 1.92 7.20
CA ALA A 82 5.35 3.02 6.34
C ALA A 82 3.86 2.84 6.04
N TYR A 83 3.08 3.89 6.28
CA TYR A 83 1.70 4.00 5.90
C TYR A 83 1.61 4.80 4.61
N VAL A 84 0.82 4.35 3.67
CA VAL A 84 0.60 5.04 2.40
C VAL A 84 -0.89 5.04 2.07
N ALA A 85 -1.35 6.16 1.50
CA ALA A 85 -2.63 6.24 0.80
C ALA A 85 -2.39 6.90 -0.55
N VAL A 86 -2.66 6.20 -1.64
CA VAL A 86 -2.40 6.64 -3.01
C VAL A 86 -3.70 6.84 -3.77
N CYS A 87 -3.78 7.93 -4.54
CA CYS A 87 -4.87 8.20 -5.49
C CYS A 87 -4.46 7.71 -6.89
N PRO A 88 -5.06 6.63 -7.42
CA PRO A 88 -4.71 6.14 -8.76
C PRO A 88 -5.08 7.09 -9.90
N GLN A 89 -6.00 8.04 -9.66
CA GLN A 89 -6.46 8.97 -10.69
C GLN A 89 -5.41 10.03 -11.05
N ASP A 90 -4.76 10.60 -10.04
CA ASP A 90 -3.81 11.72 -10.21
C ASP A 90 -2.39 11.42 -9.70
N GLY A 91 -2.18 10.27 -9.05
CA GLY A 91 -0.90 9.87 -8.49
C GLY A 91 -0.50 10.66 -7.24
N GLN A 92 -1.41 11.39 -6.62
CA GLN A 92 -1.14 11.99 -5.32
C GLN A 92 -1.13 10.93 -4.23
N MET A 93 -0.27 11.15 -3.24
CA MET A 93 -0.04 10.20 -2.16
C MET A 93 0.04 10.93 -0.82
N SER A 94 -0.47 10.31 0.24
CA SER A 94 -0.14 10.64 1.63
C SER A 94 0.72 9.52 2.18
N SER A 95 1.74 9.84 2.98
CA SER A 95 2.59 8.83 3.60
C SER A 95 3.07 9.26 4.99
N LEU A 96 3.34 8.28 5.85
CA LEU A 96 3.86 8.49 7.19
C LEU A 96 4.67 7.28 7.63
N ILE A 97 5.84 7.50 8.25
CA ILE A 97 6.64 6.43 8.84
C ILE A 97 6.37 6.38 10.34
N LEU A 98 6.00 5.21 10.84
CA LEU A 98 5.58 5.00 12.22
C LEU A 98 6.26 3.76 12.83
N PRO A 99 6.42 3.68 14.16
CA PRO A 99 7.17 2.60 14.79
C PRO A 99 6.44 1.25 14.81
N TRP A 100 5.09 1.24 14.76
CA TRP A 100 4.25 0.04 14.73
C TRP A 100 2.91 0.30 14.07
N VAL A 101 2.04 -0.72 14.03
CA VAL A 101 0.67 -0.62 13.49
C VAL A 101 -0.35 -0.87 14.59
N ASP A 102 -1.20 0.13 14.85
CA ASP A 102 -2.35 0.05 15.73
C ASP A 102 -3.41 1.10 15.35
N ALA A 103 -4.56 1.06 16.02
CA ALA A 103 -5.67 1.98 15.76
C ALA A 103 -5.32 3.45 16.06
N LYS A 104 -4.45 3.71 17.05
CA LYS A 104 -4.07 5.09 17.40
C LYS A 104 -3.17 5.70 16.33
N LEU A 105 -2.15 4.96 15.87
CA LEU A 105 -1.26 5.41 14.81
C LEU A 105 -2.00 5.48 13.47
N MET A 106 -2.92 4.56 13.20
CA MET A 106 -3.82 4.68 12.06
C MET A 106 -4.66 5.95 12.13
N SER A 107 -5.19 6.32 13.31
CA SER A 107 -5.93 7.58 13.49
C SER A 107 -5.07 8.82 13.19
N VAL A 108 -3.78 8.80 13.56
CA VAL A 108 -2.83 9.87 13.21
C VAL A 108 -2.65 9.96 11.70
N PHE A 109 -2.46 8.83 11.03
CA PHE A 109 -2.32 8.79 9.57
C PHE A 109 -3.58 9.26 8.85
N LEU A 110 -4.77 8.84 9.30
CA LEU A 110 -6.04 9.30 8.74
C LEU A 110 -6.21 10.82 8.90
N ALA A 111 -5.88 11.37 10.08
CA ALA A 111 -5.96 12.80 10.33
C ALA A 111 -5.00 13.60 9.43
N GLN A 112 -3.76 13.15 9.25
CA GLN A 112 -2.80 13.75 8.33
C GLN A 112 -3.32 13.73 6.89
N THR A 113 -3.80 12.58 6.43
CA THR A 113 -4.34 12.42 5.07
C THR A 113 -5.56 13.32 4.84
N ALA A 114 -6.47 13.40 5.82
CA ALA A 114 -7.64 14.27 5.75
C ALA A 114 -7.27 15.76 5.68
N ALA A 115 -6.24 16.16 6.43
CA ALA A 115 -5.72 17.53 6.40
C ALA A 115 -5.01 17.90 5.09
N GLN A 116 -4.46 16.92 4.39
CA GLN A 116 -3.85 17.11 3.07
C GLN A 116 -4.90 17.42 1.99
N PHE A 117 -6.13 16.93 2.15
CA PHE A 117 -7.23 17.09 1.20
C PHE A 117 -8.47 17.73 1.86
N PRO A 118 -8.36 18.98 2.36
CA PRO A 118 -9.40 19.59 3.20
C PRO A 118 -10.71 19.89 2.44
N ASP A 119 -10.62 20.12 1.13
CA ASP A 119 -11.76 20.49 0.26
C ASP A 119 -12.40 19.29 -0.43
N GLU A 120 -12.01 18.07 -0.08
CA GLU A 120 -12.46 16.83 -0.71
C GLU A 120 -12.95 15.84 0.34
N HIS A 121 -13.93 15.03 -0.01
CA HIS A 121 -14.30 13.86 0.80
C HIS A 121 -13.50 12.65 0.33
N CYS A 122 -12.61 12.16 1.20
CA CYS A 122 -11.76 11.02 0.92
C CYS A 122 -12.52 9.72 1.11
N VAL A 123 -12.67 8.93 0.05
CA VAL A 123 -13.12 7.53 0.14
C VAL A 123 -11.87 6.67 0.15
N MET A 124 -11.51 6.13 1.32
CA MET A 124 -10.30 5.35 1.51
C MET A 124 -10.61 3.87 1.52
N ILE A 125 -10.05 3.15 0.55
CA ILE A 125 -10.12 1.69 0.46
C ILE A 125 -8.91 1.11 1.16
N LEU A 126 -9.14 0.15 2.06
CA LEU A 126 -8.12 -0.45 2.90
C LEU A 126 -8.43 -1.92 3.16
N ASP A 127 -7.47 -2.67 3.64
CA ASP A 127 -7.65 -4.07 3.96
C ASP A 127 -8.50 -4.29 5.23
N GLY A 128 -8.74 -5.55 5.58
CA GLY A 128 -9.54 -5.92 6.73
C GLY A 128 -8.76 -6.11 8.03
N ALA A 129 -7.60 -5.46 8.20
CA ALA A 129 -6.81 -5.58 9.43
C ALA A 129 -7.61 -5.21 10.68
N GLY A 130 -7.26 -5.82 11.82
CA GLY A 130 -8.01 -5.67 13.07
C GLY A 130 -8.09 -4.22 13.58
N TRP A 131 -7.01 -3.45 13.40
CA TRP A 131 -6.94 -2.03 13.81
C TRP A 131 -7.80 -1.12 12.94
N HIS A 132 -8.13 -1.50 11.71
CA HIS A 132 -9.06 -0.76 10.84
C HIS A 132 -10.53 -0.85 11.30
N LYS A 133 -10.84 -1.78 12.21
CA LYS A 133 -12.17 -2.01 12.78
C LYS A 133 -12.24 -1.80 14.29
N ALA A 134 -11.16 -1.30 14.88
CA ALA A 134 -11.09 -1.09 16.31
C ALA A 134 -12.05 0.03 16.76
N HIS A 135 -12.63 -0.11 17.95
CA HIS A 135 -13.57 0.87 18.51
C HIS A 135 -12.95 2.24 18.80
N ASP A 136 -11.64 2.27 19.00
CA ASP A 136 -10.85 3.47 19.28
C ASP A 136 -10.24 4.11 18.03
N LEU A 137 -10.55 3.60 16.84
CA LEU A 137 -10.16 4.23 15.58
C LEU A 137 -10.94 5.53 15.37
N VAL A 138 -10.21 6.64 15.28
CA VAL A 138 -10.80 7.96 15.00
C VAL A 138 -10.72 8.23 13.49
N VAL A 139 -11.89 8.31 12.86
CA VAL A 139 -12.01 8.61 11.42
C VAL A 139 -12.41 10.08 11.26
N PRO A 140 -11.66 10.89 10.47
CA PRO A 140 -12.01 12.28 10.17
C PRO A 140 -13.37 12.43 9.49
N SER A 141 -14.04 13.57 9.71
CA SER A 141 -15.39 13.82 9.16
C SER A 141 -15.44 13.90 7.63
N ASN A 142 -14.32 14.28 6.97
CA ASN A 142 -14.19 14.30 5.51
C ASN A 142 -13.66 12.98 4.96
N MET A 143 -13.84 11.85 5.67
CA MET A 143 -13.34 10.55 5.23
C MET A 143 -14.37 9.43 5.43
N THR A 144 -14.44 8.51 4.48
CA THR A 144 -15.21 7.27 4.56
C THR A 144 -14.28 6.10 4.29
N LEU A 145 -14.23 5.13 5.21
CA LEU A 145 -13.43 3.91 5.06
C LEU A 145 -14.25 2.81 4.39
N VAL A 146 -13.68 2.16 3.39
CA VAL A 146 -14.30 1.06 2.64
C VAL A 146 -13.37 -0.15 2.69
N PRO A 147 -13.75 -1.24 3.39
CA PRO A 147 -12.90 -2.41 3.50
C PRO A 147 -12.87 -3.20 2.18
N LEU A 148 -11.67 -3.64 1.80
CA LEU A 148 -11.45 -4.65 0.77
C LEU A 148 -12.04 -6.01 1.20
N PRO A 149 -12.38 -6.88 0.24
CA PRO A 149 -12.67 -8.28 0.55
C PRO A 149 -11.47 -8.94 1.26
N PRO A 150 -11.72 -9.83 2.23
CA PRO A 150 -10.64 -10.54 2.92
C PRO A 150 -9.73 -11.29 1.95
N TYR A 151 -8.43 -11.29 2.24
CA TYR A 151 -7.39 -12.01 1.47
C TYR A 151 -7.37 -11.67 -0.03
N SER A 152 -7.41 -10.37 -0.35
CA SER A 152 -7.40 -9.87 -1.73
C SER A 152 -6.37 -8.74 -1.93
N PRO A 153 -5.07 -8.96 -1.63
CA PRO A 153 -4.03 -7.94 -1.80
C PRO A 153 -3.88 -7.52 -3.27
N GLU A 154 -4.18 -8.43 -4.21
CA GLU A 154 -4.16 -8.15 -5.65
C GLU A 154 -5.15 -7.06 -6.10
N LEU A 155 -6.07 -6.68 -5.24
CA LEU A 155 -7.02 -5.59 -5.48
C LEU A 155 -6.53 -4.25 -4.92
N ASN A 156 -5.46 -4.25 -4.11
CA ASN A 156 -4.91 -3.05 -3.53
C ASN A 156 -3.70 -2.53 -4.34
N PRO A 157 -3.86 -1.48 -5.16
CA PRO A 157 -2.74 -0.94 -5.94
C PRO A 157 -1.64 -0.32 -5.06
N ALA A 158 -1.89 -0.02 -3.79
CA ALA A 158 -0.88 0.47 -2.86
C ALA A 158 0.24 -0.55 -2.60
N GLU A 159 -0.03 -1.85 -2.76
CA GLU A 159 1.01 -2.91 -2.70
C GLU A 159 2.15 -2.68 -3.69
N HIS A 160 1.86 -2.12 -4.88
CA HIS A 160 2.88 -1.79 -5.89
C HIS A 160 3.85 -0.69 -5.44
N VAL A 161 3.45 0.15 -4.50
CA VAL A 161 4.35 1.14 -3.87
C VAL A 161 5.45 0.42 -3.10
N TRP A 162 5.08 -0.63 -2.34
CA TRP A 162 6.04 -1.43 -1.59
C TRP A 162 6.94 -2.25 -2.48
N ASP A 163 6.38 -2.81 -3.56
CA ASP A 163 7.17 -3.53 -4.55
C ASP A 163 8.20 -2.61 -5.19
N TYR A 164 7.81 -1.38 -5.56
CA TYR A 164 8.73 -0.39 -6.11
C TYR A 164 9.88 -0.07 -5.15
N ILE A 165 9.58 0.26 -3.89
CA ILE A 165 10.59 0.60 -2.88
C ILE A 165 11.55 -0.57 -2.66
N ARG A 166 11.03 -1.80 -2.50
CA ARG A 166 11.85 -2.99 -2.27
C ARG A 166 12.73 -3.34 -3.47
N GLU A 167 12.23 -3.17 -4.69
CA GLU A 167 12.96 -3.55 -5.91
C GLU A 167 13.97 -2.49 -6.36
N ASN A 168 13.70 -1.22 -6.14
CA ASN A 168 14.53 -0.14 -6.68
C ASN A 168 15.45 0.48 -5.62
N ASP A 169 14.96 0.66 -4.40
CA ASP A 169 15.65 1.49 -3.40
C ASP A 169 16.25 0.68 -2.26
N MET A 170 15.70 -0.52 -1.94
CA MET A 170 16.16 -1.34 -0.81
C MET A 170 16.77 -2.69 -1.22
N ARG A 171 16.80 -2.97 -2.51
CA ARG A 171 17.26 -4.25 -3.05
C ARG A 171 18.71 -4.52 -2.71
N ASN A 172 18.96 -5.72 -2.14
CA ASN A 172 20.31 -6.21 -1.81
C ASN A 172 21.11 -5.31 -0.84
N LEU A 173 20.45 -4.45 -0.09
CA LEU A 173 21.08 -3.62 0.93
C LEU A 173 21.11 -4.32 2.29
N VAL A 174 22.13 -3.98 3.06
CA VAL A 174 22.30 -4.36 4.47
C VAL A 174 22.42 -3.07 5.27
N PHE A 175 21.54 -2.87 6.23
CA PHE A 175 21.47 -1.64 7.00
C PHE A 175 22.14 -1.81 8.36
N PRO A 176 23.08 -0.91 8.76
CA PRO A 176 23.81 -0.99 10.03
C PRO A 176 22.89 -0.79 11.24
N ASP A 177 21.86 0.02 11.09
CA ASP A 177 20.88 0.38 12.13
C ASP A 177 19.50 0.65 11.53
N LEU A 178 18.50 0.90 12.40
CA LEU A 178 17.13 1.15 11.98
C LEU A 178 16.95 2.55 11.41
N ASP A 179 17.78 3.52 11.83
CA ASP A 179 17.75 4.88 11.30
C ASP A 179 18.10 4.89 9.82
N LYS A 180 19.06 4.05 9.39
CA LYS A 180 19.40 3.90 7.96
C LYS A 180 18.29 3.22 7.14
N VAL A 181 17.50 2.34 7.75
CA VAL A 181 16.29 1.83 7.10
C VAL A 181 15.27 2.97 6.92
N MET A 182 15.08 3.78 7.97
CA MET A 182 14.16 4.92 7.96
C MET A 182 14.58 5.95 6.89
N ASP A 183 15.87 6.35 6.87
CA ASP A 183 16.42 7.27 5.85
C ASP A 183 16.16 6.78 4.41
N ALA A 184 16.35 5.48 4.17
CA ALA A 184 16.12 4.90 2.84
C ALA A 184 14.64 4.92 2.45
N VAL A 185 13.74 4.52 3.36
CA VAL A 185 12.29 4.54 3.12
C VAL A 185 11.78 5.96 2.95
N GLU A 186 12.25 6.93 3.77
CA GLU A 186 11.91 8.34 3.66
C GLU A 186 12.31 8.89 2.30
N THR A 187 13.55 8.63 1.86
CA THR A 187 14.05 9.05 0.55
C THR A 187 13.18 8.52 -0.59
N SER A 188 12.81 7.24 -0.52
CA SER A 188 11.94 6.59 -1.51
C SER A 188 10.54 7.22 -1.54
N LEU A 189 9.95 7.44 -0.37
CA LEU A 189 8.63 8.07 -0.26
C LEU A 189 8.65 9.51 -0.78
N HIS A 190 9.69 10.30 -0.49
CA HIS A 190 9.88 11.64 -1.04
C HIS A 190 10.01 11.63 -2.56
N HIS A 191 10.77 10.69 -3.12
CA HIS A 191 10.88 10.52 -4.57
C HIS A 191 9.52 10.23 -5.21
N LEU A 192 8.75 9.29 -4.62
CA LEU A 192 7.42 8.95 -5.10
C LEU A 192 6.43 10.10 -4.99
N HIS A 193 6.46 10.88 -3.90
CA HIS A 193 5.66 12.09 -3.75
C HIS A 193 5.93 13.12 -4.87
N GLY A 194 7.19 13.25 -5.28
CA GLY A 194 7.60 14.11 -6.39
C GLY A 194 7.32 13.53 -7.79
N SER A 195 6.79 12.32 -7.88
CA SER A 195 6.64 11.56 -9.12
C SER A 195 5.21 11.03 -9.35
N PRO A 196 4.18 11.90 -9.45
CA PRO A 196 2.79 11.46 -9.55
C PRO A 196 2.51 10.60 -10.79
N ASP A 197 3.18 10.87 -11.92
CA ASP A 197 3.02 10.06 -13.13
C ASP A 197 3.57 8.63 -12.95
N LEU A 198 4.65 8.47 -12.17
CA LEU A 198 5.16 7.16 -11.80
C LEU A 198 4.15 6.41 -10.92
N LEU A 199 3.60 7.07 -9.90
CA LEU A 199 2.55 6.49 -9.04
C LEU A 199 1.32 6.08 -9.86
N ARG A 200 0.85 6.94 -10.76
CA ARG A 200 -0.25 6.59 -11.67
C ARG A 200 0.08 5.36 -12.52
N SER A 201 1.28 5.29 -13.08
CA SER A 201 1.68 4.15 -13.92
C SER A 201 1.64 2.81 -13.19
N MET A 202 1.87 2.82 -11.87
CA MET A 202 1.85 1.62 -11.03
C MET A 202 0.46 1.29 -10.46
N THR A 203 -0.37 2.31 -10.21
CA THR A 203 -1.59 2.16 -9.40
C THR A 203 -2.89 2.36 -10.18
N ALA A 204 -2.86 2.99 -11.36
CA ALA A 204 -4.04 3.27 -12.16
C ALA A 204 -4.57 2.03 -12.90
N PHE A 205 -5.03 1.03 -12.15
CA PHE A 205 -5.65 -0.14 -12.74
C PHE A 205 -6.89 0.25 -13.54
N PRO A 206 -7.09 -0.28 -14.77
CA PRO A 206 -8.19 0.12 -15.64
C PRO A 206 -9.55 0.08 -14.93
N TRP A 207 -9.84 -0.97 -14.18
CA TRP A 207 -11.10 -1.14 -13.47
C TRP A 207 -11.34 -0.10 -12.36
N ILE A 208 -10.25 0.47 -11.76
CA ILE A 208 -10.36 1.56 -10.77
C ILE A 208 -10.73 2.85 -11.49
N ILE A 209 -10.02 3.15 -12.57
CA ILE A 209 -10.26 4.39 -13.35
C ILE A 209 -11.66 4.38 -13.94
N GLU A 210 -12.12 3.27 -14.49
CA GLU A 210 -13.50 3.10 -14.99
C GLU A 210 -14.56 3.25 -13.89
N SER A 211 -14.21 2.92 -12.63
CA SER A 211 -15.15 3.02 -11.49
C SER A 211 -15.46 4.45 -11.07
N VAL A 212 -14.61 5.41 -11.43
CA VAL A 212 -14.69 6.83 -11.03
C VAL A 212 -14.96 7.76 -12.21
N ALA A 213 -15.01 7.22 -13.43
CA ALA A 213 -15.43 7.93 -14.64
C ALA A 213 -16.98 8.06 -14.65
#